data_ff0cde5ac9cb6b5e00537d78a87acb73
#
_entry.id   ff0cde5ac9cb6b5e00537d78a87acb73
#
_cell.length_a   1.000
_cell.length_b   1.000
_cell.length_c   1.000
_cell.angle_alpha   90.00
_cell.angle_beta   90.00
_cell.angle_gamma   90.00
#
_symmetry.space_group_name_H-M   'P 1'
#
loop_
_entity.id
_entity.type
_entity.pdbx_description
1 polymer ?
#
loop_
_entity_poly.entity_id
_entity_poly.type
_entity_poly.pdbx_seq_one_letter_code
_entity_poly.pdbx_strand_id
1 'polypeptide(L)'
;DTDRSRGLGDVYKRQLNNYVALHYESRHMSWLHCMWGVGASIGPYIMGYALSNKQGWSMGYRYISIFQIGLTAILIISLPLWKQFQNKGNTGQPDSSSVCTLPALTLKQIFQIPGAREILFAFFCYSAIEQTSSLWASSYLVLHLGYSSEKAAGFASLFFIGITVGRGISGFITFKLNDSQMIHLGEGIILIGVLAMIFPFGKTIALTGLILIGLGCAPIYPSIIHSTPAHFGADKSQSIIGVQMAFAYIGTCLMPPFFGIIARSIGITLFPIYLGVFLCIMFFMYETVIKKTHIV
;
A
#
# COMPACT_ATOMS: atom_id res chain seq x y z
N ASP A 1 0.72 29.53 -3.05
CA ASP A 1 1.19 28.85 -1.81
C ASP A 1 0.43 27.57 -1.47
N THR A 2 -0.79 27.39 -1.96
CA THR A 2 -1.60 26.18 -1.72
C THR A 2 -1.09 24.94 -2.47
N ASP A 3 -0.40 25.11 -3.59
CA ASP A 3 0.16 24.00 -4.37
C ASP A 3 1.44 23.40 -3.76
N ARG A 4 2.21 24.21 -3.03
CA ARG A 4 3.40 23.74 -2.29
C ARG A 4 3.04 22.85 -1.11
N SER A 5 1.93 23.09 -0.43
CA SER A 5 1.53 22.32 0.74
C SER A 5 1.02 20.91 0.37
N ARG A 6 0.42 20.73 -0.80
CA ARG A 6 -0.03 19.41 -1.29
C ARG A 6 1.14 18.49 -1.67
N GLY A 7 2.22 19.04 -2.19
CA GLY A 7 3.42 18.27 -2.52
C GLY A 7 4.30 17.90 -1.31
N LEU A 8 4.22 18.65 -0.20
CA LEU A 8 5.03 18.41 0.99
C LEU A 8 4.71 17.06 1.66
N GLY A 9 3.42 16.69 1.76
CA GLY A 9 3.02 15.42 2.36
C GLY A 9 3.59 14.21 1.62
N ASP A 10 3.60 14.23 0.29
CA ASP A 10 4.14 13.14 -0.52
C ASP A 10 5.67 13.09 -0.47
N VAL A 11 6.35 14.25 -0.37
CA VAL A 11 7.80 14.32 -0.18
C VAL A 11 8.20 13.70 1.16
N TYR A 12 7.51 14.03 2.25
CA TYR A 12 7.77 13.46 3.57
C TYR A 12 7.50 11.96 3.62
N LYS A 13 6.41 11.50 3.01
CA LYS A 13 6.07 10.08 2.93
C LYS A 13 7.14 9.28 2.20
N ARG A 14 7.65 9.81 1.08
CA ARG A 14 8.75 9.21 0.33
C ARG A 14 10.03 9.16 1.16
N GLN A 15 10.36 10.25 1.85
CA GLN A 15 11.56 10.33 2.69
C GLN A 15 11.48 9.34 3.85
N LEU A 16 10.32 9.25 4.53
CA LEU A 16 10.10 8.30 5.62
C LEU A 16 10.24 6.86 5.15
N ASN A 17 9.59 6.52 4.04
CA ASN A 17 9.67 5.17 3.47
C ASN A 17 11.11 4.80 3.10
N ASN A 18 11.85 5.71 2.44
CA ASN A 18 13.25 5.49 2.10
C ASN A 18 14.13 5.37 3.35
N TYR A 19 13.91 6.19 4.36
CA TYR A 19 14.64 6.12 5.62
C TYR A 19 14.43 4.77 6.32
N VAL A 20 13.18 4.32 6.41
CA VAL A 20 12.86 3.00 7.00
C VAL A 20 13.46 1.87 6.18
N ALA A 21 13.42 1.95 4.83
CA ALA A 21 14.01 0.94 3.97
C ALA A 21 15.54 0.82 4.10
N LEU A 22 16.22 1.92 4.43
CA LEU A 22 17.68 1.96 4.55
C LEU A 22 18.19 1.59 5.96
N HIS A 23 17.40 1.87 7.01
CA HIS A 23 17.90 1.81 8.39
C HIS A 23 17.19 0.80 9.28
N TYR A 24 16.07 0.22 8.80
CA TYR A 24 15.24 -0.68 9.57
C TYR A 24 14.93 -1.96 8.80
N GLU A 25 14.50 -2.99 9.52
CA GLU A 25 14.08 -4.27 8.93
C GLU A 25 12.69 -4.17 8.31
N SER A 26 12.36 -5.09 7.38
CA SER A 26 11.08 -5.20 6.68
C SER A 26 9.85 -5.19 7.59
N ARG A 27 9.97 -5.76 8.82
CA ARG A 27 8.89 -5.73 9.84
C ARG A 27 8.46 -4.32 10.21
N HIS A 28 9.40 -3.39 10.32
CA HIS A 28 9.10 -2.01 10.69
C HIS A 28 8.36 -1.30 9.56
N MET A 29 8.69 -1.61 8.31
CA MET A 29 7.95 -1.11 7.15
C MET A 29 6.50 -1.65 7.16
N SER A 30 6.32 -2.94 7.43
CA SER A 30 4.99 -3.56 7.52
C SER A 30 4.14 -2.95 8.64
N TRP A 31 4.71 -2.73 9.83
CA TRP A 31 4.00 -2.11 10.95
C TRP A 31 3.71 -0.63 10.73
N LEU A 32 4.62 0.11 10.08
CA LEU A 32 4.37 1.48 9.67
C LEU A 32 3.10 1.58 8.81
N HIS A 33 2.99 0.68 7.82
CA HIS A 33 1.82 0.63 6.94
C HIS A 33 0.57 0.01 7.60
N CYS A 34 0.74 -0.82 8.63
CA CYS A 34 -0.36 -1.30 9.48
C CYS A 34 -1.05 -0.14 10.19
N MET A 35 -0.30 0.81 10.74
CA MET A 35 -0.85 2.00 11.42
C MET A 35 -1.73 2.85 10.48
N TRP A 36 -1.38 2.93 9.20
CA TRP A 36 -2.27 3.54 8.19
C TRP A 36 -3.62 2.82 8.12
N GLY A 37 -3.61 1.48 8.06
CA GLY A 37 -4.82 0.67 8.02
C GLY A 37 -5.69 0.84 9.28
N VAL A 38 -5.08 0.93 10.45
CA VAL A 38 -5.75 1.22 11.71
C VAL A 38 -6.48 2.57 11.63
N GLY A 39 -5.79 3.61 11.16
CA GLY A 39 -6.39 4.95 10.99
C GLY A 39 -7.54 4.95 9.99
N ALA A 40 -7.36 4.30 8.84
CA ALA A 40 -8.37 4.16 7.80
C ALA A 40 -9.62 3.38 8.27
N SER A 41 -9.43 2.44 9.20
CA SER A 41 -10.53 1.67 9.79
C SER A 41 -11.28 2.45 10.88
N ILE A 42 -10.56 3.13 11.78
CA ILE A 42 -11.17 3.85 12.92
C ILE A 42 -11.92 5.11 12.47
N GLY A 43 -11.41 5.84 11.47
CA GLY A 43 -12.00 7.10 11.02
C GLY A 43 -13.50 7.02 10.69
N PRO A 44 -13.95 6.09 9.83
CA PRO A 44 -15.37 5.89 9.52
C PRO A 44 -16.23 5.54 10.73
N TYR A 45 -15.71 4.78 11.72
CA TYR A 45 -16.46 4.46 12.94
C TYR A 45 -16.69 5.69 13.81
N ILE A 46 -15.69 6.57 13.95
CA ILE A 46 -15.85 7.85 14.68
C ILE A 46 -16.91 8.70 14.00
N MET A 47 -16.86 8.80 12.68
CA MET A 47 -17.84 9.55 11.91
C MET A 47 -19.24 8.91 12.01
N GLY A 48 -19.34 7.60 11.89
CA GLY A 48 -20.59 6.86 12.06
C GLY A 48 -21.21 7.06 13.43
N TYR A 49 -20.40 7.02 14.49
CA TYR A 49 -20.85 7.31 15.86
C TYR A 49 -21.44 8.72 15.99
N ALA A 50 -20.75 9.75 15.47
CA ALA A 50 -21.23 11.12 15.52
C ALA A 50 -22.56 11.30 14.75
N LEU A 51 -22.70 10.67 13.58
CA LEU A 51 -23.91 10.73 12.76
C LEU A 51 -25.08 9.98 13.41
N SER A 52 -24.85 8.79 13.94
CA SER A 52 -25.87 7.96 14.59
C SER A 52 -26.45 8.64 15.85
N ASN A 53 -25.60 9.37 16.58
CA ASN A 53 -26.03 10.16 17.73
C ASN A 53 -26.60 11.56 17.38
N LYS A 54 -26.90 11.82 16.11
CA LYS A 54 -27.47 13.10 15.61
C LYS A 54 -26.60 14.32 15.90
N GLN A 55 -25.31 14.15 16.17
CA GLN A 55 -24.37 15.23 16.48
C GLN A 55 -23.89 15.98 15.22
N GLY A 56 -24.15 15.42 14.04
CA GLY A 56 -23.74 15.97 12.76
C GLY A 56 -22.26 15.65 12.41
N TRP A 57 -21.92 15.84 11.15
CA TRP A 57 -20.59 15.53 10.60
C TRP A 57 -19.48 16.40 11.23
N SER A 58 -19.78 17.63 11.64
CA SER A 58 -18.81 18.53 12.25
C SER A 58 -18.26 18.02 13.59
N MET A 59 -19.08 17.29 14.36
CA MET A 59 -18.62 16.66 15.60
C MET A 59 -17.71 15.48 15.33
N GLY A 60 -17.95 14.69 14.27
CA GLY A 60 -17.05 13.63 13.84
C GLY A 60 -15.65 14.17 13.51
N TYR A 61 -15.57 15.28 12.77
CA TYR A 61 -14.28 15.94 12.51
C TYR A 61 -13.63 16.53 13.77
N ARG A 62 -14.41 17.04 14.73
CA ARG A 62 -13.87 17.48 16.03
C ARG A 62 -13.19 16.34 16.78
N TYR A 63 -13.81 15.17 16.86
CA TYR A 63 -13.21 14.01 17.51
C TYR A 63 -11.88 13.61 16.85
N ILE A 64 -11.87 13.57 15.52
CA ILE A 64 -10.64 13.29 14.76
C ILE A 64 -9.58 14.36 15.02
N SER A 65 -9.95 15.65 15.05
CA SER A 65 -9.02 16.77 15.30
C SER A 65 -8.41 16.69 16.70
N ILE A 66 -9.16 16.33 17.72
CA ILE A 66 -8.64 16.13 19.09
C ILE A 66 -7.58 15.02 19.10
N PHE A 67 -7.85 13.92 18.39
CA PHE A 67 -6.88 12.82 18.24
C PHE A 67 -5.60 13.29 17.54
N GLN A 68 -5.73 14.07 16.48
CA GLN A 68 -4.57 14.62 15.75
C GLN A 68 -3.76 15.60 16.58
N ILE A 69 -4.41 16.47 17.36
CA ILE A 69 -3.73 17.40 18.28
C ILE A 69 -2.96 16.62 19.34
N GLY A 70 -3.57 15.58 19.94
CA GLY A 70 -2.90 14.71 20.90
C GLY A 70 -1.66 14.01 20.30
N LEU A 71 -1.79 13.45 19.08
CA LEU A 71 -0.67 12.82 18.37
C LEU A 71 0.44 13.85 18.06
N THR A 72 0.08 15.04 17.61
CA THR A 72 1.03 16.12 17.33
C THR A 72 1.78 16.54 18.60
N ALA A 73 1.08 16.67 19.74
CA ALA A 73 1.70 16.97 21.02
C ALA A 73 2.72 15.87 21.42
N ILE A 74 2.36 14.60 21.28
CA ILE A 74 3.29 13.48 21.54
C ILE A 74 4.52 13.56 20.63
N LEU A 75 4.35 13.86 19.35
CA LEU A 75 5.48 14.03 18.41
C LEU A 75 6.38 15.19 18.83
N ILE A 76 5.83 16.34 19.21
CA ILE A 76 6.62 17.50 19.67
C ILE A 76 7.40 17.15 20.93
N ILE A 77 6.78 16.49 21.92
CA ILE A 77 7.42 16.04 23.15
C ILE A 77 8.54 15.03 22.87
N SER A 78 8.38 14.20 21.83
CA SER A 78 9.38 13.21 21.46
C SER A 78 10.59 13.77 20.69
N LEU A 79 10.52 15.01 20.16
CA LEU A 79 11.61 15.62 19.37
C LEU A 79 13.00 15.59 20.05
N PRO A 80 13.14 15.84 21.39
CA PRO A 80 14.45 15.74 22.04
C PRO A 80 15.07 14.35 21.99
N LEU A 81 14.24 13.28 22.00
CA LEU A 81 14.69 11.90 21.91
C LEU A 81 15.36 11.62 20.56
N TRP A 82 14.84 12.21 19.47
CA TRP A 82 15.38 12.02 18.12
C TRP A 82 16.79 12.63 17.97
N LYS A 83 17.06 13.76 18.64
CA LYS A 83 18.41 14.37 18.66
C LYS A 83 19.43 13.49 19.35
N GLN A 84 19.04 12.74 20.39
CA GLN A 84 19.94 11.83 21.08
C GLN A 84 20.35 10.63 20.21
N PHE A 85 19.44 10.15 19.34
CA PHE A 85 19.76 9.06 18.43
C PHE A 85 20.67 9.50 17.28
N GLN A 86 20.56 10.74 16.78
CA GLN A 86 21.48 11.27 15.78
C GLN A 86 22.93 11.37 16.33
N ASN A 87 23.09 11.76 17.58
CA ASN A 87 24.41 11.89 18.21
C ASN A 87 25.07 10.53 18.53
N LYS A 88 24.30 9.48 18.73
CA LYS A 88 24.84 8.12 18.96
C LYS A 88 25.27 7.41 17.67
N GLY A 89 24.71 7.79 16.53
CA GLY A 89 25.11 7.28 15.20
C GLY A 89 26.45 7.83 14.69
N ASN A 90 26.91 8.96 15.23
CA ASN A 90 28.11 9.68 14.75
C ASN A 90 29.44 9.28 15.42
N THR A 91 29.47 8.25 16.28
CA THR A 91 30.74 7.80 16.92
C THR A 91 31.53 6.80 16.08
N GLY A 92 31.46 6.84 14.75
CA GLY A 92 32.21 5.91 13.92
C GLY A 92 32.34 6.22 12.43
N GLN A 93 31.81 7.33 11.93
CA GLN A 93 32.05 7.74 10.54
C GLN A 93 32.46 9.22 10.46
N PRO A 94 33.48 9.56 9.61
CA PRO A 94 33.90 10.95 9.44
C PRO A 94 32.75 11.76 8.82
N ASP A 95 32.56 12.96 9.34
CA ASP A 95 31.69 14.06 8.90
C ASP A 95 30.89 13.84 7.62
N SER A 96 29.71 13.27 7.72
CA SER A 96 28.69 13.36 6.67
C SER A 96 27.72 14.52 6.94
N SER A 97 28.26 15.68 7.31
CA SER A 97 27.56 16.98 7.27
C SER A 97 27.46 17.58 5.86
N SER A 98 27.96 16.89 4.84
CA SER A 98 27.53 17.05 3.47
C SER A 98 26.45 15.98 3.20
N VAL A 99 25.18 16.33 3.41
CA VAL A 99 24.10 15.71 2.63
C VAL A 99 24.49 15.99 1.17
N CYS A 100 25.24 15.05 0.57
CA CYS A 100 25.40 15.00 -0.88
C CYS A 100 23.98 14.84 -1.40
N THR A 101 23.35 15.94 -1.73
CA THR A 101 22.14 15.96 -2.58
C THR A 101 22.61 15.49 -3.94
N LEU A 102 22.77 14.16 -4.08
CA LEU A 102 22.92 13.58 -5.41
C LEU A 102 21.75 14.12 -6.24
N PRO A 103 22.02 14.69 -7.42
CA PRO A 103 20.95 15.24 -8.24
C PRO A 103 19.92 14.16 -8.46
N ALA A 104 18.64 14.48 -8.19
CA ALA A 104 17.54 13.53 -8.36
C ALA A 104 17.60 12.97 -9.78
N LEU A 105 17.62 11.63 -9.90
CA LEU A 105 17.66 10.98 -11.20
C LEU A 105 16.45 11.38 -12.03
N THR A 106 16.67 11.72 -13.27
CA THR A 106 15.60 11.98 -14.23
C THR A 106 14.86 10.69 -14.56
N LEU A 107 13.58 10.79 -14.95
CA LEU A 107 12.80 9.62 -15.37
C LEU A 107 13.52 8.78 -16.43
N LYS A 108 14.18 9.44 -17.40
CA LYS A 108 14.93 8.76 -18.46
C LYS A 108 16.09 7.92 -17.89
N GLN A 109 16.80 8.45 -16.92
CA GLN A 109 17.89 7.72 -16.25
C GLN A 109 17.36 6.53 -15.44
N ILE A 110 16.24 6.71 -14.72
CA ILE A 110 15.58 5.61 -13.97
C ILE A 110 15.15 4.49 -14.93
N PHE A 111 14.55 4.83 -16.06
CA PHE A 111 14.15 3.82 -17.07
C PHE A 111 15.32 3.08 -17.73
N GLN A 112 16.55 3.60 -17.61
CA GLN A 112 17.76 2.91 -18.10
C GLN A 112 18.36 1.94 -17.08
N ILE A 113 17.95 2.03 -15.80
CA ILE A 113 18.43 1.11 -14.75
C ILE A 113 17.78 -0.27 -14.98
N PRO A 114 18.57 -1.36 -15.05
CA PRO A 114 18.03 -2.70 -15.19
C PRO A 114 17.07 -3.06 -14.05
N GLY A 115 15.88 -3.56 -14.36
CA GLY A 115 14.86 -3.91 -13.38
C GLY A 115 13.98 -2.73 -12.89
N ALA A 116 14.38 -1.46 -13.11
CA ALA A 116 13.62 -0.33 -12.61
C ALA A 116 12.26 -0.18 -13.29
N ARG A 117 12.17 -0.39 -14.61
CA ARG A 117 10.88 -0.35 -15.31
C ARG A 117 9.91 -1.39 -14.76
N GLU A 118 10.41 -2.57 -14.58
CA GLU A 118 9.64 -3.73 -14.16
C GLU A 118 9.07 -3.54 -12.75
N ILE A 119 9.86 -3.02 -11.81
CA ILE A 119 9.37 -2.76 -10.45
C ILE A 119 8.32 -1.63 -10.42
N LEU A 120 8.46 -0.61 -11.30
CA LEU A 120 7.47 0.46 -11.43
C LEU A 120 6.13 -0.10 -11.94
N PHE A 121 6.16 -0.96 -12.97
CA PHE A 121 4.95 -1.60 -13.50
C PHE A 121 4.37 -2.63 -12.53
N ALA A 122 5.19 -3.40 -11.81
CA ALA A 122 4.71 -4.30 -10.77
C ALA A 122 3.96 -3.53 -9.68
N PHE A 123 4.49 -2.39 -9.25
CA PHE A 123 3.86 -1.56 -8.24
C PHE A 123 2.59 -0.85 -8.73
N PHE A 124 2.55 -0.45 -10.00
CA PHE A 124 1.35 0.01 -10.67
C PHE A 124 0.25 -1.07 -10.66
N CYS A 125 0.57 -2.31 -11.05
CA CYS A 125 -0.36 -3.43 -11.08
C CYS A 125 -0.89 -3.76 -9.68
N TYR A 126 -0.01 -3.77 -8.67
CA TYR A 126 -0.40 -3.92 -7.28
C TYR A 126 -1.45 -2.87 -6.87
N SER A 127 -1.16 -1.60 -7.15
CA SER A 127 -2.06 -0.48 -6.81
C SER A 127 -3.39 -0.55 -7.57
N ALA A 128 -3.36 -1.05 -8.82
CA ALA A 128 -4.56 -1.32 -9.60
C ALA A 128 -5.44 -2.39 -8.92
N ILE A 129 -4.84 -3.49 -8.44
CA ILE A 129 -5.56 -4.56 -7.72
C ILE A 129 -6.15 -4.02 -6.42
N GLU A 130 -5.31 -3.40 -5.56
CA GLU A 130 -5.74 -2.91 -4.25
C GLU A 130 -6.88 -1.90 -4.38
N GLN A 131 -6.71 -0.88 -5.22
CA GLN A 131 -7.68 0.20 -5.33
C GLN A 131 -8.95 -0.19 -6.06
N THR A 132 -8.85 -1.01 -7.11
CA THR A 132 -10.06 -1.50 -7.80
C THR A 132 -10.86 -2.41 -6.87
N SER A 133 -10.19 -3.27 -6.09
CA SER A 133 -10.86 -4.11 -5.09
C SER A 133 -11.58 -3.27 -4.04
N SER A 134 -10.93 -2.25 -3.50
CA SER A 134 -11.52 -1.39 -2.46
C SER A 134 -12.76 -0.64 -2.92
N LEU A 135 -12.78 -0.17 -4.17
CA LEU A 135 -13.88 0.65 -4.71
C LEU A 135 -15.01 -0.18 -5.31
N TRP A 136 -14.71 -1.32 -5.92
CA TRP A 136 -15.70 -2.10 -6.66
C TRP A 136 -16.24 -3.32 -5.91
N ALA A 137 -15.64 -3.70 -4.77
CA ALA A 137 -16.09 -4.85 -3.98
C ALA A 137 -17.58 -4.78 -3.64
N SER A 138 -18.05 -3.65 -3.09
CA SER A 138 -19.46 -3.48 -2.74
C SER A 138 -20.39 -3.61 -3.95
N SER A 139 -20.03 -2.96 -5.07
CA SER A 139 -20.81 -3.05 -6.32
C SER A 139 -20.85 -4.48 -6.87
N TYR A 140 -19.75 -5.19 -6.83
CA TYR A 140 -19.70 -6.61 -7.22
C TYR A 140 -20.61 -7.48 -6.35
N LEU A 141 -20.59 -7.27 -5.04
CA LEU A 141 -21.43 -8.00 -4.10
C LEU A 141 -22.93 -7.76 -4.33
N VAL A 142 -23.31 -6.50 -4.65
CA VAL A 142 -24.71 -6.16 -4.94
C VAL A 142 -25.13 -6.70 -6.30
N LEU A 143 -24.42 -6.32 -7.36
CA LEU A 143 -24.87 -6.54 -8.75
C LEU A 143 -24.64 -7.97 -9.23
N HIS A 144 -23.64 -8.68 -8.72
CA HIS A 144 -23.32 -10.05 -9.13
C HIS A 144 -23.83 -11.09 -8.13
N LEU A 145 -23.61 -10.88 -6.84
CA LEU A 145 -23.98 -11.86 -5.80
C LEU A 145 -25.37 -11.60 -5.21
N GLY A 146 -26.03 -10.47 -5.53
CA GLY A 146 -27.40 -10.17 -5.10
C GLY A 146 -27.50 -9.92 -3.58
N TYR A 147 -26.49 -9.32 -2.96
CA TYR A 147 -26.58 -8.84 -1.57
C TYR A 147 -27.30 -7.51 -1.52
N SER A 148 -27.98 -7.19 -0.40
CA SER A 148 -28.48 -5.85 -0.14
C SER A 148 -27.31 -4.85 -0.03
N SER A 149 -27.51 -3.59 -0.43
CA SER A 149 -26.46 -2.55 -0.39
C SER A 149 -25.85 -2.39 1.00
N GLU A 150 -26.66 -2.51 2.06
CA GLU A 150 -26.21 -2.43 3.44
C GLU A 150 -25.24 -3.57 3.80
N LYS A 151 -25.62 -4.83 3.50
CA LYS A 151 -24.76 -6.00 3.74
C LYS A 151 -23.49 -5.95 2.88
N ALA A 152 -23.61 -5.53 1.63
CA ALA A 152 -22.47 -5.41 0.71
C ALA A 152 -21.46 -4.38 1.19
N ALA A 153 -21.88 -3.24 1.74
CA ALA A 153 -20.99 -2.26 2.33
C ALA A 153 -20.23 -2.83 3.54
N GLY A 154 -20.95 -3.54 4.43
CA GLY A 154 -20.33 -4.22 5.56
C GLY A 154 -19.32 -5.29 5.15
N PHE A 155 -19.63 -6.08 4.14
CA PHE A 155 -18.72 -7.12 3.62
C PHE A 155 -17.53 -6.53 2.86
N ALA A 156 -17.71 -5.41 2.14
CA ALA A 156 -16.61 -4.73 1.49
C ALA A 156 -15.58 -4.20 2.50
N SER A 157 -16.00 -3.83 3.72
CA SER A 157 -15.08 -3.44 4.78
C SER A 157 -14.14 -4.57 5.22
N LEU A 158 -14.50 -5.83 5.03
CA LEU A 158 -13.66 -6.98 5.34
C LEU A 158 -12.37 -7.00 4.51
N PHE A 159 -12.40 -6.44 3.30
CA PHE A 159 -11.20 -6.25 2.49
C PHE A 159 -10.17 -5.37 3.21
N PHE A 160 -10.60 -4.24 3.78
CA PHE A 160 -9.72 -3.34 4.54
C PHE A 160 -9.23 -3.96 5.85
N ILE A 161 -10.10 -4.74 6.52
CA ILE A 161 -9.71 -5.52 7.70
C ILE A 161 -8.64 -6.54 7.29
N GLY A 162 -8.82 -7.22 6.16
CA GLY A 162 -7.83 -8.14 5.59
C GLY A 162 -6.47 -7.47 5.38
N ILE A 163 -6.44 -6.29 4.76
CA ILE A 163 -5.19 -5.51 4.57
C ILE A 163 -4.57 -5.14 5.92
N THR A 164 -5.35 -4.60 6.85
CA THR A 164 -4.84 -4.11 8.14
C THR A 164 -4.27 -5.23 8.99
N VAL A 165 -5.05 -6.30 9.16
CA VAL A 165 -4.63 -7.49 9.90
C VAL A 165 -3.46 -8.17 9.20
N GLY A 166 -3.52 -8.29 7.88
CA GLY A 166 -2.45 -8.85 7.07
C GLY A 166 -1.14 -8.09 7.23
N ARG A 167 -1.15 -6.75 7.24
CA ARG A 167 0.06 -5.93 7.49
C ARG A 167 0.60 -6.12 8.91
N GLY A 168 -0.27 -6.24 9.91
CA GLY A 168 0.14 -6.57 11.27
C GLY A 168 0.83 -7.93 11.34
N ILE A 169 0.23 -8.96 10.76
CA ILE A 169 0.77 -10.33 10.72
C ILE A 169 2.05 -10.40 9.88
N SER A 170 2.11 -9.69 8.75
CA SER A 170 3.29 -9.63 7.87
C SER A 170 4.55 -9.19 8.64
N GLY A 171 4.43 -8.23 9.57
CA GLY A 171 5.55 -7.82 10.41
C GLY A 171 6.14 -8.96 11.26
N PHE A 172 5.36 -9.98 11.59
CA PHE A 172 5.88 -11.17 12.28
C PHE A 172 6.40 -12.23 11.31
N ILE A 173 5.80 -12.38 10.15
CA ILE A 173 6.23 -13.36 9.14
C ILE A 173 7.61 -12.99 8.55
N THR A 174 7.92 -11.70 8.44
CA THR A 174 9.23 -11.21 7.98
C THR A 174 10.42 -11.60 8.85
N PHE A 175 10.22 -12.18 10.04
CA PHE A 175 11.29 -12.86 10.77
C PHE A 175 11.82 -14.13 10.08
N LYS A 176 11.01 -14.74 9.21
CA LYS A 176 11.32 -16.01 8.55
C LYS A 176 11.43 -15.89 7.04
N LEU A 177 10.75 -14.93 6.45
CA LEU A 177 10.68 -14.73 5.01
C LEU A 177 11.33 -13.41 4.61
N ASN A 178 12.10 -13.43 3.53
CA ASN A 178 12.66 -12.22 2.91
C ASN A 178 11.59 -11.45 2.11
N ASP A 179 11.91 -10.23 1.66
CA ASP A 179 10.96 -9.38 0.94
C ASP A 179 10.41 -10.04 -0.34
N SER A 180 11.25 -10.74 -1.11
CA SER A 180 10.82 -11.43 -2.33
C SER A 180 9.83 -12.57 -1.99
N GLN A 181 10.11 -13.34 -0.96
CA GLN A 181 9.21 -14.40 -0.50
C GLN A 181 7.88 -13.84 0.03
N MET A 182 7.91 -12.67 0.69
CA MET A 182 6.71 -11.99 1.16
C MET A 182 5.84 -11.50 -0.01
N ILE A 183 6.44 -11.01 -1.09
CA ILE A 183 5.72 -10.60 -2.30
C ILE A 183 5.05 -11.82 -2.94
N HIS A 184 5.79 -12.92 -3.15
CA HIS A 184 5.21 -14.14 -3.72
C HIS A 184 4.13 -14.78 -2.84
N LEU A 185 4.31 -14.71 -1.50
CA LEU A 185 3.26 -15.14 -0.58
C LEU A 185 1.98 -14.31 -0.79
N GLY A 186 2.11 -12.99 -0.90
CA GLY A 186 1.00 -12.09 -1.18
C GLY A 186 0.32 -12.39 -2.52
N GLU A 187 1.11 -12.56 -3.59
CA GLU A 187 0.63 -12.94 -4.92
C GLU A 187 -0.13 -14.26 -4.90
N GLY A 188 0.39 -15.27 -4.21
CA GLY A 188 -0.26 -16.56 -4.04
C GLY A 188 -1.60 -16.47 -3.31
N ILE A 189 -1.68 -15.68 -2.24
CA ILE A 189 -2.92 -15.45 -1.50
C ILE A 189 -3.95 -14.72 -2.37
N ILE A 190 -3.52 -13.69 -3.13
CA ILE A 190 -4.41 -12.97 -4.08
C ILE A 190 -4.93 -13.95 -5.13
N LEU A 191 -4.06 -14.80 -5.68
CA LEU A 191 -4.46 -15.80 -6.68
C LEU A 191 -5.55 -16.72 -6.15
N ILE A 192 -5.38 -17.27 -4.94
CA ILE A 192 -6.40 -18.11 -4.29
C ILE A 192 -7.71 -17.32 -4.12
N GLY A 193 -7.63 -16.06 -3.69
CA GLY A 193 -8.79 -15.18 -3.56
C GLY A 193 -9.51 -14.93 -4.88
N VAL A 194 -8.78 -14.65 -5.94
CA VAL A 194 -9.32 -14.45 -7.31
C VAL A 194 -9.99 -15.74 -7.81
N LEU A 195 -9.34 -16.89 -7.65
CA LEU A 195 -9.89 -18.18 -8.04
C LEU A 195 -11.17 -18.51 -7.25
N ALA A 196 -11.20 -18.23 -5.95
CA ALA A 196 -12.40 -18.41 -5.12
C ALA A 196 -13.58 -17.54 -5.58
N MET A 197 -13.32 -16.38 -6.22
CA MET A 197 -14.36 -15.53 -6.78
C MET A 197 -14.78 -15.95 -8.20
N ILE A 198 -13.91 -16.56 -8.98
CA ILE A 198 -14.21 -17.02 -10.36
C ILE A 198 -15.06 -18.29 -10.33
N PHE A 199 -14.72 -19.24 -9.46
CA PHE A 199 -15.45 -20.51 -9.39
C PHE A 199 -16.78 -20.36 -8.64
N PRO A 200 -17.87 -20.96 -9.14
CA PRO A 200 -19.22 -20.80 -8.59
C PRO A 200 -19.47 -21.66 -7.34
N PHE A 201 -18.57 -21.61 -6.37
CA PHE A 201 -18.69 -22.38 -5.11
C PHE A 201 -19.66 -21.77 -4.08
N GLY A 202 -20.35 -20.68 -4.45
CA GLY A 202 -21.32 -20.00 -3.61
C GLY A 202 -20.86 -18.66 -3.06
N LYS A 203 -21.84 -17.90 -2.55
CA LYS A 203 -21.65 -16.50 -2.10
C LYS A 203 -20.62 -16.36 -0.97
N THR A 204 -20.59 -17.33 -0.04
CA THR A 204 -19.66 -17.32 1.10
C THR A 204 -18.21 -17.46 0.65
N ILE A 205 -17.94 -18.31 -0.34
CA ILE A 205 -16.60 -18.54 -0.87
C ILE A 205 -16.12 -17.30 -1.63
N ALA A 206 -16.99 -16.64 -2.38
CA ALA A 206 -16.65 -15.37 -3.03
C ALA A 206 -16.32 -14.26 -2.01
N LEU A 207 -17.04 -14.19 -0.88
CA LEU A 207 -16.69 -13.28 0.23
C LEU A 207 -15.33 -13.62 0.84
N THR A 208 -15.04 -14.87 1.07
CA THR A 208 -13.73 -15.32 1.56
C THR A 208 -12.64 -14.95 0.56
N GLY A 209 -12.91 -15.07 -0.74
CA GLY A 209 -12.01 -14.62 -1.80
C GLY A 209 -11.65 -13.15 -1.70
N LEU A 210 -12.62 -12.29 -1.42
CA LEU A 210 -12.40 -10.85 -1.25
C LEU A 210 -11.50 -10.54 -0.02
N ILE A 211 -11.72 -11.25 1.09
CA ILE A 211 -10.87 -11.12 2.29
C ILE A 211 -9.44 -11.57 1.98
N LEU A 212 -9.29 -12.69 1.27
CA LEU A 212 -7.98 -13.21 0.86
C LEU A 212 -7.25 -12.23 -0.06
N ILE A 213 -7.95 -11.56 -1.00
CA ILE A 213 -7.32 -10.53 -1.83
C ILE A 213 -6.77 -9.40 -0.95
N GLY A 214 -7.54 -8.91 0.03
CA GLY A 214 -7.07 -7.91 0.98
C GLY A 214 -5.85 -8.38 1.79
N LEU A 215 -5.90 -9.60 2.29
CA LEU A 215 -4.83 -10.21 3.07
C LEU A 215 -3.55 -10.41 2.24
N GLY A 216 -3.70 -10.80 0.97
CA GLY A 216 -2.58 -10.95 0.04
C GLY A 216 -1.97 -9.62 -0.41
N CYS A 217 -2.77 -8.55 -0.52
CA CYS A 217 -2.26 -7.19 -0.78
C CYS A 217 -1.38 -6.67 0.37
N ALA A 218 -1.57 -7.16 1.58
CA ALA A 218 -0.95 -6.63 2.79
C ALA A 218 0.58 -6.63 2.77
N PRO A 219 1.28 -7.74 2.47
CA PRO A 219 2.74 -7.81 2.49
C PRO A 219 3.41 -7.15 1.29
N ILE A 220 2.72 -7.02 0.14
CA ILE A 220 3.34 -6.65 -1.13
C ILE A 220 3.87 -5.22 -1.11
N TYR A 221 3.06 -4.25 -0.71
CA TYR A 221 3.45 -2.84 -0.70
C TYR A 221 4.70 -2.58 0.17
N PRO A 222 4.71 -2.97 1.47
CA PRO A 222 5.88 -2.72 2.31
C PRO A 222 7.12 -3.45 1.82
N SER A 223 6.99 -4.67 1.31
CA SER A 223 8.13 -5.45 0.82
C SER A 223 8.73 -4.90 -0.47
N ILE A 224 7.92 -4.42 -1.42
CA ILE A 224 8.43 -3.75 -2.63
C ILE A 224 9.23 -2.50 -2.28
N ILE A 225 8.71 -1.66 -1.38
CA ILE A 225 9.41 -0.44 -0.96
C ILE A 225 10.69 -0.75 -0.19
N HIS A 226 10.61 -1.72 0.75
CA HIS A 226 11.76 -2.10 1.58
C HIS A 226 12.89 -2.74 0.76
N SER A 227 12.57 -3.56 -0.25
CA SER A 227 13.56 -4.21 -1.11
C SER A 227 14.22 -3.26 -2.13
N THR A 228 13.69 -2.07 -2.36
CA THR A 228 14.19 -1.15 -3.39
C THR A 228 15.67 -0.77 -3.22
N PRO A 229 16.19 -0.44 -2.02
CA PRO A 229 17.62 -0.19 -1.83
C PRO A 229 18.50 -1.41 -2.12
N ALA A 230 18.04 -2.60 -1.82
CA ALA A 230 18.76 -3.84 -2.10
C ALA A 230 18.88 -4.10 -3.61
N HIS A 231 17.80 -3.87 -4.37
CA HIS A 231 17.78 -4.08 -5.81
C HIS A 231 18.57 -3.03 -6.62
N PHE A 232 18.56 -1.76 -6.19
CA PHE A 232 19.03 -0.65 -7.04
C PHE A 232 20.14 0.19 -6.41
N GLY A 233 20.53 -0.10 -5.16
CA GLY A 233 21.51 0.65 -4.41
C GLY A 233 20.88 1.78 -3.57
N ALA A 234 21.50 2.07 -2.43
CA ALA A 234 21.03 3.08 -1.48
C ALA A 234 21.06 4.51 -2.07
N ASP A 235 22.03 4.77 -2.97
CA ASP A 235 22.23 6.04 -3.66
C ASP A 235 21.06 6.42 -4.59
N LYS A 236 20.40 5.42 -5.20
CA LYS A 236 19.31 5.60 -6.17
C LYS A 236 17.92 5.36 -5.57
N SER A 237 17.86 4.70 -4.41
CA SER A 237 16.61 4.22 -3.80
C SER A 237 15.59 5.34 -3.61
N GLN A 238 15.99 6.51 -3.12
CA GLN A 238 15.08 7.63 -2.89
C GLN A 238 14.39 8.12 -4.19
N SER A 239 15.15 8.19 -5.30
CA SER A 239 14.61 8.60 -6.59
C SER A 239 13.66 7.54 -7.15
N ILE A 240 14.03 6.26 -7.04
CA ILE A 240 13.22 5.14 -7.53
C ILE A 240 11.93 5.00 -6.72
N ILE A 241 11.98 5.06 -5.38
CA ILE A 241 10.79 5.04 -4.52
C ILE A 241 9.85 6.20 -4.87
N GLY A 242 10.39 7.40 -5.16
CA GLY A 242 9.57 8.52 -5.61
C GLY A 242 8.79 8.24 -6.88
N VAL A 243 9.42 7.61 -7.87
CA VAL A 243 8.76 7.25 -9.13
C VAL A 243 7.84 6.03 -8.95
N GLN A 244 8.19 5.06 -8.11
CA GLN A 244 7.29 3.96 -7.71
C GLN A 244 5.97 4.51 -7.15
N MET A 245 6.05 5.49 -6.24
CA MET A 245 4.86 6.15 -5.69
C MET A 245 4.02 6.83 -6.78
N ALA A 246 4.65 7.52 -7.75
CA ALA A 246 3.93 8.14 -8.85
C ALA A 246 3.20 7.10 -9.71
N PHE A 247 3.84 5.96 -10.03
CA PHE A 247 3.23 4.85 -10.76
C PHE A 247 2.09 4.20 -9.96
N ALA A 248 2.25 4.06 -8.66
CA ALA A 248 1.17 3.59 -7.78
C ALA A 248 -0.05 4.52 -7.83
N TYR A 249 0.15 5.84 -7.75
CA TYR A 249 -0.94 6.81 -7.86
C TYR A 249 -1.61 6.80 -9.23
N ILE A 250 -0.87 6.60 -10.32
CA ILE A 250 -1.44 6.42 -11.65
C ILE A 250 -2.34 5.17 -11.67
N GLY A 251 -1.88 4.05 -11.11
CA GLY A 251 -2.68 2.83 -10.97
C GLY A 251 -3.94 3.05 -10.14
N THR A 252 -3.79 3.70 -8.98
CA THR A 252 -4.89 4.04 -8.07
C THR A 252 -5.96 4.93 -8.73
N CYS A 253 -5.54 5.93 -9.51
CA CYS A 253 -6.46 6.90 -10.10
C CYS A 253 -7.11 6.40 -11.41
N LEU A 254 -6.38 5.66 -12.24
CA LEU A 254 -6.86 5.32 -13.58
C LEU A 254 -7.54 3.95 -13.65
N MET A 255 -7.08 2.97 -12.87
CA MET A 255 -7.55 1.59 -13.04
C MET A 255 -8.96 1.32 -12.52
N PRO A 256 -9.42 1.88 -11.40
CA PRO A 256 -10.81 1.71 -10.98
C PRO A 256 -11.84 2.34 -11.96
N PRO A 257 -11.67 3.59 -12.48
CA PRO A 257 -12.52 4.12 -13.53
C PRO A 257 -12.48 3.30 -14.83
N PHE A 258 -11.28 2.80 -15.21
CA PHE A 258 -11.15 1.94 -16.38
C PHE A 258 -11.95 0.64 -16.22
N PHE A 259 -11.88 0.01 -15.04
CA PHE A 259 -12.77 -1.12 -14.73
C PHE A 259 -14.25 -0.71 -14.79
N GLY A 260 -14.61 0.51 -14.38
CA GLY A 260 -15.96 1.03 -14.47
C GLY A 260 -16.50 1.05 -15.90
N ILE A 261 -15.67 1.39 -16.88
CA ILE A 261 -16.03 1.33 -18.31
C ILE A 261 -16.30 -0.14 -18.72
N ILE A 262 -15.43 -1.06 -18.31
CA ILE A 262 -15.58 -2.51 -18.56
C ILE A 262 -16.87 -3.04 -17.91
N ALA A 263 -17.09 -2.71 -16.65
CA ALA A 263 -18.27 -3.15 -15.90
C ALA A 263 -19.58 -2.67 -16.53
N ARG A 264 -19.60 -1.45 -17.07
CA ARG A 264 -20.75 -0.87 -17.78
C ARG A 264 -20.98 -1.50 -19.16
N SER A 265 -19.92 -1.77 -19.91
CA SER A 265 -20.00 -2.21 -21.32
C SER A 265 -20.19 -3.71 -21.45
N ILE A 266 -19.55 -4.51 -20.59
CA ILE A 266 -19.53 -5.97 -20.69
C ILE A 266 -20.22 -6.59 -19.47
N GLY A 267 -19.86 -6.16 -18.27
CA GLY A 267 -20.48 -6.62 -17.03
C GLY A 267 -19.51 -6.67 -15.83
N ILE A 268 -20.07 -6.52 -14.65
CA ILE A 268 -19.32 -6.53 -13.39
C ILE A 268 -18.75 -7.93 -13.06
N THR A 269 -19.24 -8.98 -13.69
CA THR A 269 -18.78 -10.37 -13.56
C THR A 269 -17.30 -10.52 -13.91
N LEU A 270 -16.76 -9.62 -14.75
CA LEU A 270 -15.35 -9.60 -15.13
C LEU A 270 -14.42 -9.11 -13.99
N PHE A 271 -14.97 -8.67 -12.86
CA PHE A 271 -14.17 -8.13 -11.76
C PHE A 271 -13.03 -9.06 -11.30
N PRO A 272 -13.25 -10.36 -10.99
CA PRO A 272 -12.16 -11.24 -10.59
C PRO A 272 -11.15 -11.49 -11.71
N ILE A 273 -11.61 -11.57 -12.96
CA ILE A 273 -10.73 -11.79 -14.13
C ILE A 273 -9.83 -10.56 -14.33
N TYR A 274 -10.38 -9.35 -14.18
CA TYR A 274 -9.62 -8.11 -14.25
C TYR A 274 -8.50 -8.07 -13.21
N LEU A 275 -8.79 -8.44 -11.95
CA LEU A 275 -7.78 -8.53 -10.90
C LEU A 275 -6.73 -9.60 -11.22
N GLY A 276 -7.15 -10.74 -11.76
CA GLY A 276 -6.26 -11.82 -12.18
C GLY A 276 -5.28 -11.42 -13.29
N VAL A 277 -5.72 -10.63 -14.26
CA VAL A 277 -4.85 -10.11 -15.32
C VAL A 277 -3.74 -9.23 -14.73
N PHE A 278 -4.09 -8.27 -13.84
CA PHE A 278 -3.09 -7.44 -13.19
C PHE A 278 -2.15 -8.24 -12.29
N LEU A 279 -2.67 -9.28 -11.61
CA LEU A 279 -1.85 -10.19 -10.81
C LEU A 279 -0.82 -10.93 -11.68
N CYS A 280 -1.23 -11.46 -12.81
CA CYS A 280 -0.31 -12.13 -13.75
C CYS A 280 0.77 -11.16 -14.25
N ILE A 281 0.38 -9.94 -14.66
CA ILE A 281 1.35 -8.93 -15.12
C ILE A 281 2.32 -8.59 -13.99
N MET A 282 1.82 -8.39 -12.76
CA MET A 282 2.65 -8.09 -11.58
C MET A 282 3.67 -9.18 -11.32
N PHE A 283 3.25 -10.44 -11.32
CA PHE A 283 4.11 -11.60 -11.12
C PHE A 283 5.24 -11.65 -12.16
N PHE A 284 4.92 -11.56 -13.45
CA PHE A 284 5.94 -11.59 -14.52
C PHE A 284 6.89 -10.37 -14.45
N MET A 285 6.38 -9.21 -14.10
CA MET A 285 7.22 -8.02 -13.94
C MET A 285 8.18 -8.19 -12.76
N TYR A 286 7.69 -8.69 -11.61
CA TYR A 286 8.52 -8.87 -10.43
C TYR A 286 9.56 -9.99 -10.62
N GLU A 287 9.21 -11.10 -11.23
CA GLU A 287 10.16 -12.15 -11.63
C GLU A 287 11.29 -11.61 -12.53
N THR A 288 10.93 -10.66 -13.40
CA THR A 288 11.93 -10.02 -14.28
C THR A 288 12.85 -9.08 -13.49
N VAL A 289 12.34 -8.43 -12.42
CA VAL A 289 13.18 -7.65 -11.51
C VAL A 289 14.23 -8.54 -10.85
N ILE A 290 13.81 -9.64 -10.23
CA ILE A 290 14.72 -10.59 -9.56
C ILE A 290 15.82 -11.06 -10.52
N LYS A 291 15.46 -11.46 -11.75
CA LYS A 291 16.42 -11.91 -12.76
C LYS A 291 17.40 -10.83 -13.18
N LYS A 292 16.96 -9.56 -13.28
CA LYS A 292 17.82 -8.44 -13.74
C LYS A 292 18.71 -7.87 -12.64
N THR A 293 18.31 -8.00 -11.39
CA THR A 293 19.06 -7.45 -10.25
C THR A 293 19.94 -8.49 -9.55
N HIS A 294 19.87 -9.77 -9.97
CA HIS A 294 20.63 -10.90 -9.39
C HIS A 294 20.46 -11.06 -7.87
N ILE A 295 19.33 -10.64 -7.32
CA ILE A 295 18.99 -10.80 -5.90
C ILE A 295 17.96 -11.94 -5.79
N VAL A 296 18.32 -12.97 -5.05
CA VAL A 296 17.46 -14.14 -4.77
C VAL A 296 16.95 -14.08 -3.34
#